data_2bbc04a69707b7f14660687af07a370e
#
_entry.id   2bbc04a69707b7f14660687af07a370e
#
_cell.length_a   1.000
_cell.length_b   1.000
_cell.length_c   1.000
_cell.angle_alpha   90.00
_cell.angle_beta   90.00
_cell.angle_gamma   90.00
#
_symmetry.space_group_name_H-M   'P 1'
#
loop_
_entity.id
_entity.type
_entity.pdbx_description
1 polymer ?
#
loop_
_entity_poly.entity_id
_entity_poly.type
_entity_poly.pdbx_seq_one_letter_code
_entity_poly.pdbx_strand_id
1 'polypeptide(L)'
;HLNKKENCYHYKAAIISELANDVSKTVNELDRQGGVVNAHVKNVQGITARLNAEFLSLLNEVDDNNSKLDEFSKVIETLNAIASKTDLLSLNASIEAARAGEHGKGFSIVANEVKKLAENSQIEANKIKPYLTEIADLFIQINEKIKNTSKEFKSADKLNAEVRSSIESISEIISELNERTKAFVSHTQSILAEAEKQPVKYN
;
A
#
# COMPACT_ATOMS: atom_id res chain seq x y z
N HIS A 1 -68.09 -24.35 -15.01
CA HIS A 1 -67.54 -23.24 -14.16
C HIS A 1 -66.57 -23.74 -13.10
N LEU A 2 -66.71 -24.93 -12.58
CA LEU A 2 -65.85 -25.55 -11.53
C LEU A 2 -64.42 -25.88 -12.05
N ASN A 3 -64.33 -26.51 -13.19
CA ASN A 3 -63.06 -26.86 -13.85
C ASN A 3 -62.23 -25.63 -14.19
N LYS A 4 -62.83 -24.43 -14.35
CA LYS A 4 -62.08 -23.16 -14.54
C LYS A 4 -61.49 -22.62 -13.27
N LYS A 5 -62.09 -22.84 -12.09
CA LYS A 5 -61.54 -22.39 -10.81
C LYS A 5 -60.39 -23.28 -10.33
N GLU A 6 -60.53 -24.60 -10.42
CA GLU A 6 -59.47 -25.56 -10.10
C GLU A 6 -58.24 -25.36 -10.97
N ASN A 7 -58.39 -25.25 -12.25
CA ASN A 7 -57.33 -24.92 -13.19
C ASN A 7 -56.63 -23.56 -12.84
N CYS A 8 -57.40 -22.58 -12.34
CA CYS A 8 -56.83 -21.28 -11.93
C CYS A 8 -55.97 -21.39 -10.69
N TYR A 9 -56.33 -22.22 -9.70
CA TYR A 9 -55.53 -22.42 -8.49
C TYR A 9 -54.24 -23.20 -8.79
N HIS A 10 -54.32 -24.28 -9.57
CA HIS A 10 -53.15 -25.04 -10.00
C HIS A 10 -52.18 -24.19 -10.83
N TYR A 11 -52.69 -23.36 -11.74
CA TYR A 11 -51.88 -22.45 -12.52
C TYR A 11 -51.14 -21.40 -11.66
N LYS A 12 -51.86 -20.79 -10.69
CA LYS A 12 -51.24 -19.84 -9.74
C LYS A 12 -50.17 -20.48 -8.88
N ALA A 13 -50.41 -21.69 -8.42
CA ALA A 13 -49.44 -22.41 -7.61
C ALA A 13 -48.17 -22.80 -8.39
N ALA A 14 -48.32 -23.19 -9.65
CA ALA A 14 -47.19 -23.45 -10.52
C ALA A 14 -46.33 -22.20 -10.70
N ILE A 15 -46.93 -21.03 -10.96
CA ILE A 15 -46.22 -19.75 -11.05
C ILE A 15 -45.50 -19.41 -9.74
N ILE A 16 -46.18 -19.60 -8.61
CA ILE A 16 -45.58 -19.32 -7.28
C ILE A 16 -44.36 -20.24 -7.00
N SER A 17 -44.50 -21.52 -7.37
CA SER A 17 -43.40 -22.48 -7.21
C SER A 17 -42.23 -22.16 -8.11
N GLU A 18 -42.45 -21.73 -9.35
CA GLU A 18 -41.43 -21.28 -10.27
C GLU A 18 -40.71 -20.03 -9.74
N LEU A 19 -41.49 -19.02 -9.31
CA LEU A 19 -40.93 -17.79 -8.73
C LEU A 19 -40.10 -18.06 -7.46
N ALA A 20 -40.57 -18.93 -6.59
CA ALA A 20 -39.82 -19.32 -5.38
C ALA A 20 -38.50 -20.04 -5.72
N ASN A 21 -38.50 -20.87 -6.75
CA ASN A 21 -37.31 -21.54 -7.24
C ASN A 21 -36.30 -20.53 -7.81
N ASP A 22 -36.75 -19.52 -8.56
CA ASP A 22 -35.91 -18.48 -9.10
C ASP A 22 -35.31 -17.57 -8.00
N VAL A 23 -36.13 -17.24 -6.99
CA VAL A 23 -35.66 -16.55 -5.79
C VAL A 23 -34.56 -17.38 -5.09
N SER A 24 -34.80 -18.69 -4.88
CA SER A 24 -33.84 -19.58 -4.25
C SER A 24 -32.49 -19.64 -5.02
N LYS A 25 -32.53 -19.71 -6.36
CA LYS A 25 -31.34 -19.67 -7.20
C LYS A 25 -30.59 -18.35 -7.03
N THR A 26 -31.31 -17.23 -7.03
CA THR A 26 -30.72 -15.89 -6.86
C THR A 26 -30.07 -15.75 -5.48
N VAL A 27 -30.72 -16.23 -4.43
CA VAL A 27 -30.21 -16.24 -3.07
C VAL A 27 -28.92 -17.06 -2.96
N ASN A 28 -28.87 -18.25 -3.54
CA ASN A 28 -27.67 -19.08 -3.54
C ASN A 28 -26.50 -18.42 -4.32
N GLU A 29 -26.78 -17.74 -5.40
CA GLU A 29 -25.76 -17.01 -6.17
C GLU A 29 -25.23 -15.79 -5.37
N LEU A 30 -26.11 -15.06 -4.67
CA LEU A 30 -25.70 -13.96 -3.78
C LEU A 30 -24.83 -14.45 -2.62
N ASP A 31 -25.16 -15.58 -1.99
CA ASP A 31 -24.34 -16.19 -0.93
C ASP A 31 -22.97 -16.57 -1.46
N ARG A 32 -22.90 -17.21 -2.63
CA ARG A 32 -21.65 -17.54 -3.30
C ARG A 32 -20.79 -16.28 -3.58
N GLN A 33 -21.40 -15.21 -4.08
CA GLN A 33 -20.72 -13.95 -4.36
C GLN A 33 -20.24 -13.27 -3.08
N GLY A 34 -21.02 -13.31 -2.00
CA GLY A 34 -20.63 -12.85 -0.67
C GLY A 34 -19.36 -13.55 -0.17
N GLY A 35 -19.29 -14.87 -0.35
CA GLY A 35 -18.09 -15.66 -0.04
C GLY A 35 -16.85 -15.23 -0.82
N VAL A 36 -17.00 -14.96 -2.13
CA VAL A 36 -15.92 -14.44 -2.98
C VAL A 36 -15.43 -13.07 -2.52
N VAL A 37 -16.36 -12.14 -2.25
CA VAL A 37 -15.99 -10.80 -1.77
C VAL A 37 -15.28 -10.87 -0.43
N ASN A 38 -15.73 -11.73 0.50
CA ASN A 38 -15.06 -11.93 1.79
C ASN A 38 -13.63 -12.46 1.64
N ALA A 39 -13.40 -13.38 0.68
CA ALA A 39 -12.06 -13.84 0.34
C ALA A 39 -11.17 -12.72 -0.21
N HIS A 40 -11.71 -11.84 -1.07
CA HIS A 40 -11.00 -10.68 -1.58
C HIS A 40 -10.64 -9.69 -0.47
N VAL A 41 -11.55 -9.39 0.44
CA VAL A 41 -11.30 -8.51 1.60
C VAL A 41 -10.15 -9.05 2.46
N LYS A 42 -10.14 -10.35 2.76
CA LYS A 42 -9.03 -10.98 3.50
C LYS A 42 -7.69 -10.87 2.76
N ASN A 43 -7.70 -11.06 1.44
CA ASN A 43 -6.50 -10.91 0.62
C ASN A 43 -5.98 -9.47 0.64
N VAL A 44 -6.85 -8.48 0.49
CA VAL A 44 -6.48 -7.05 0.56
C VAL A 44 -5.89 -6.72 1.94
N GLN A 45 -6.50 -7.18 3.03
CA GLN A 45 -5.95 -7.00 4.38
C GLN A 45 -4.53 -7.59 4.52
N GLY A 46 -4.30 -8.78 3.99
CA GLY A 46 -2.97 -9.40 3.98
C GLY A 46 -1.94 -8.60 3.19
N ILE A 47 -2.34 -8.06 2.04
CA ILE A 47 -1.48 -7.18 1.23
C ILE A 47 -1.17 -5.88 1.97
N THR A 48 -2.17 -5.23 2.56
CA THR A 48 -2.02 -3.97 3.31
C THR A 48 -1.09 -4.14 4.51
N ALA A 49 -1.25 -5.23 5.26
CA ALA A 49 -0.39 -5.54 6.41
C ALA A 49 1.08 -5.74 5.99
N ARG A 50 1.32 -6.46 4.89
CA ARG A 50 2.66 -6.67 4.35
C ARG A 50 3.30 -5.37 3.86
N LEU A 51 2.56 -4.56 3.11
CA LEU A 51 3.03 -3.26 2.64
C LEU A 51 3.36 -2.32 3.80
N ASN A 52 2.56 -2.32 4.87
CA ASN A 52 2.85 -1.54 6.07
C ASN A 52 4.18 -1.96 6.74
N ALA A 53 4.47 -3.27 6.79
CA ALA A 53 5.74 -3.78 7.31
C ALA A 53 6.93 -3.37 6.42
N GLU A 54 6.78 -3.42 5.09
CA GLU A 54 7.79 -2.97 4.14
C GLU A 54 8.07 -1.46 4.28
N PHE A 55 7.04 -0.63 4.47
CA PHE A 55 7.24 0.81 4.69
C PHE A 55 7.95 1.12 6.01
N LEU A 56 7.69 0.36 7.08
CA LEU A 56 8.45 0.50 8.32
C LEU A 56 9.93 0.15 8.13
N SER A 57 10.23 -0.88 7.33
CA SER A 57 11.60 -1.21 6.95
C SER A 57 12.27 -0.09 6.17
N LEU A 58 11.56 0.46 5.17
CA LEU A 58 12.06 1.59 4.38
C LEU A 58 12.33 2.84 5.23
N LEU A 59 11.50 3.14 6.23
CA LEU A 59 11.77 4.25 7.16
C LEU A 59 13.07 4.05 7.91
N ASN A 60 13.35 2.83 8.39
CA ASN A 60 14.61 2.54 9.07
C ASN A 60 15.82 2.66 8.12
N GLU A 61 15.68 2.19 6.87
CA GLU A 61 16.73 2.32 5.86
C GLU A 61 17.01 3.79 5.52
N VAL A 62 15.99 4.64 5.46
CA VAL A 62 16.15 6.09 5.25
C VAL A 62 16.87 6.73 6.43
N ASP A 63 16.55 6.36 7.67
CA ASP A 63 17.23 6.86 8.88
C ASP A 63 18.69 6.44 8.91
N ASP A 64 18.99 5.19 8.57
CA ASP A 64 20.37 4.69 8.46
C ASP A 64 21.15 5.45 7.39
N ASN A 65 20.54 5.71 6.24
CA ASN A 65 21.18 6.46 5.17
C ASN A 65 21.40 7.93 5.52
N ASN A 66 20.48 8.58 6.27
CA ASN A 66 20.72 9.93 6.80
C ASN A 66 21.93 9.95 7.74
N SER A 67 22.07 8.95 8.60
CA SER A 67 23.23 8.83 9.48
C SER A 67 24.55 8.70 8.69
N LYS A 68 24.54 7.94 7.58
CA LYS A 68 25.70 7.82 6.68
C LYS A 68 26.01 9.13 5.96
N LEU A 69 24.99 9.92 5.56
CA LEU A 69 25.23 11.25 4.98
C LEU A 69 25.96 12.19 5.95
N ASP A 70 25.60 12.15 7.24
CA ASP A 70 26.31 12.91 8.27
C ASP A 70 27.77 12.46 8.41
N GLU A 71 28.04 11.15 8.33
CA GLU A 71 29.40 10.63 8.31
C GLU A 71 30.19 11.09 7.07
N PHE A 72 29.56 11.02 5.89
CA PHE A 72 30.18 11.53 4.65
C PHE A 72 30.47 13.03 4.74
N SER A 73 29.60 13.84 5.30
CA SER A 73 29.87 15.27 5.56
C SER A 73 31.14 15.49 6.38
N LYS A 74 31.32 14.72 7.46
CA LYS A 74 32.53 14.78 8.31
C LYS A 74 33.78 14.35 7.55
N VAL A 75 33.68 13.35 6.67
CA VAL A 75 34.79 12.92 5.81
C VAL A 75 35.21 14.06 4.87
N ILE A 76 34.24 14.73 4.22
CA ILE A 76 34.52 15.88 3.35
C ILE A 76 35.15 17.04 4.12
N GLU A 77 34.72 17.33 5.33
CA GLU A 77 35.36 18.33 6.20
C GLU A 77 36.80 17.96 6.53
N THR A 78 37.04 16.67 6.82
CA THR A 78 38.38 16.17 7.08
C THR A 78 39.29 16.29 5.85
N LEU A 79 38.78 15.94 4.65
CA LEU A 79 39.52 16.09 3.40
C LEU A 79 39.89 17.56 3.13
N ASN A 80 38.95 18.49 3.35
CA ASN A 80 39.21 19.92 3.23
C ASN A 80 40.29 20.39 4.22
N ALA A 81 40.27 19.90 5.47
CA ALA A 81 41.29 20.22 6.46
C ALA A 81 42.68 19.68 6.06
N ILE A 82 42.73 18.44 5.53
CA ILE A 82 43.97 17.85 5.03
C ILE A 82 44.51 18.66 3.83
N ALA A 83 43.65 19.01 2.87
CA ALA A 83 44.05 19.82 1.73
C ALA A 83 44.59 21.19 2.15
N SER A 84 43.91 21.88 3.07
CA SER A 84 44.36 23.16 3.60
C SER A 84 45.72 23.04 4.32
N LYS A 85 45.94 21.99 5.08
CA LYS A 85 47.21 21.73 5.76
C LYS A 85 48.34 21.41 4.78
N THR A 86 48.00 20.69 3.69
CA THR A 86 48.92 20.35 2.62
C THR A 86 49.34 21.61 1.84
N ASP A 87 48.38 22.50 1.56
CA ASP A 87 48.68 23.81 0.94
C ASP A 87 49.63 24.64 1.77
N LEU A 88 49.39 24.76 3.10
CA LEU A 88 50.28 25.45 4.00
C LEU A 88 51.68 24.82 4.06
N LEU A 89 51.79 23.49 4.05
CA LEU A 89 53.06 22.78 4.01
C LEU A 89 53.82 23.04 2.71
N SER A 90 53.11 23.04 1.58
CA SER A 90 53.70 23.32 0.26
C SER A 90 54.18 24.76 0.14
N LEU A 91 53.45 25.72 0.74
CA LEU A 91 53.85 27.11 0.81
C LEU A 91 55.15 27.26 1.62
N ASN A 92 55.22 26.64 2.79
CA ASN A 92 56.45 26.65 3.62
C ASN A 92 57.65 26.02 2.87
N ALA A 93 57.43 24.90 2.19
CA ALA A 93 58.45 24.27 1.36
C ALA A 93 58.90 25.17 0.20
N SER A 94 57.99 25.89 -0.45
CA SER A 94 58.31 26.86 -1.50
C SER A 94 59.16 28.02 -0.98
N ILE A 95 58.83 28.51 0.22
CA ILE A 95 59.62 29.58 0.88
C ILE A 95 61.07 29.10 1.18
N GLU A 96 61.21 27.90 1.74
CA GLU A 96 62.55 27.38 2.08
C GLU A 96 63.38 27.01 0.84
N ALA A 97 62.68 26.52 -0.24
CA ALA A 97 63.31 26.30 -1.53
C ALA A 97 63.84 27.61 -2.15
N ALA A 98 63.08 28.70 -2.04
CA ALA A 98 63.53 30.02 -2.49
C ALA A 98 64.74 30.54 -1.67
N ARG A 99 64.75 30.23 -0.37
CA ARG A 99 65.86 30.60 0.55
C ARG A 99 67.18 29.88 0.22
N ALA A 100 67.04 28.63 -0.32
CA ALA A 100 68.22 27.84 -0.75
C ALA A 100 68.83 28.29 -2.10
N GLY A 101 68.20 29.26 -2.82
CA GLY A 101 68.67 29.81 -4.09
C GLY A 101 68.81 28.76 -5.19
N GLU A 102 69.93 28.71 -5.88
CA GLU A 102 70.17 27.78 -7.00
C GLU A 102 70.04 26.31 -6.61
N HIS A 103 70.38 25.96 -5.36
CA HIS A 103 70.22 24.57 -4.83
C HIS A 103 68.80 24.18 -4.55
N GLY A 104 67.91 25.15 -4.40
CA GLY A 104 66.48 24.91 -4.10
C GLY A 104 65.55 24.78 -5.34
N LYS A 105 66.04 25.04 -6.58
CA LYS A 105 65.18 25.08 -7.79
C LYS A 105 64.32 23.82 -7.99
N GLY A 106 64.89 22.63 -7.84
CA GLY A 106 64.15 21.38 -7.99
C GLY A 106 63.06 21.22 -6.92
N PHE A 107 63.34 21.59 -5.68
CA PHE A 107 62.37 21.55 -4.57
C PHE A 107 61.24 22.55 -4.75
N SER A 108 61.50 23.73 -5.30
CA SER A 108 60.49 24.73 -5.60
C SER A 108 59.44 24.23 -6.62
N ILE A 109 59.89 23.48 -7.63
CA ILE A 109 58.96 22.86 -8.62
C ILE A 109 58.02 21.86 -7.95
N VAL A 110 58.57 20.97 -7.10
CA VAL A 110 57.77 19.97 -6.38
C VAL A 110 56.81 20.64 -5.39
N ALA A 111 57.25 21.64 -4.64
CA ALA A 111 56.41 22.38 -3.72
C ALA A 111 55.21 23.05 -4.42
N ASN A 112 55.47 23.68 -5.57
CA ASN A 112 54.38 24.27 -6.37
C ASN A 112 53.40 23.24 -6.92
N GLU A 113 53.87 22.05 -7.32
CA GLU A 113 53.00 20.98 -7.78
C GLU A 113 52.12 20.40 -6.64
N VAL A 114 52.74 20.23 -5.43
CA VAL A 114 51.98 19.83 -4.23
C VAL A 114 50.94 20.87 -3.86
N LYS A 115 51.24 22.16 -4.01
CA LYS A 115 50.27 23.24 -3.79
C LYS A 115 49.08 23.12 -4.70
N LYS A 116 49.32 22.95 -6.02
CA LYS A 116 48.23 22.77 -6.98
C LYS A 116 47.35 21.53 -6.68
N LEU A 117 47.96 20.43 -6.27
CA LEU A 117 47.25 19.22 -5.88
C LEU A 117 46.35 19.46 -4.66
N ALA A 118 46.84 20.21 -3.67
CA ALA A 118 46.07 20.58 -2.49
C ALA A 118 44.89 21.48 -2.84
N GLU A 119 45.10 22.52 -3.64
CA GLU A 119 44.06 23.42 -4.13
C GLU A 119 42.99 22.65 -4.93
N ASN A 120 43.40 21.77 -5.83
CA ASN A 120 42.47 20.93 -6.61
C ASN A 120 41.68 19.98 -5.72
N SER A 121 42.33 19.36 -4.71
CA SER A 121 41.67 18.47 -3.74
C SER A 121 40.57 19.20 -2.97
N GLN A 122 40.84 20.44 -2.56
CA GLN A 122 39.85 21.28 -1.87
C GLN A 122 38.66 21.65 -2.76
N ILE A 123 38.96 22.00 -4.02
CA ILE A 123 37.91 22.29 -5.00
C ILE A 123 37.00 21.08 -5.21
N GLU A 124 37.59 19.90 -5.44
CA GLU A 124 36.81 18.67 -5.66
C GLU A 124 36.02 18.25 -4.41
N ALA A 125 36.62 18.34 -3.21
CA ALA A 125 35.91 18.09 -1.95
C ALA A 125 34.69 19.03 -1.77
N ASN A 126 34.86 20.31 -2.10
CA ASN A 126 33.77 21.28 -2.00
C ASN A 126 32.64 21.05 -3.04
N LYS A 127 32.93 20.44 -4.17
CA LYS A 127 31.89 20.05 -5.16
C LYS A 127 30.97 18.95 -4.65
N ILE A 128 31.39 18.14 -3.70
CA ILE A 128 30.58 17.04 -3.15
C ILE A 128 29.49 17.56 -2.20
N LYS A 129 29.75 18.65 -1.46
CA LYS A 129 28.76 19.20 -0.49
C LYS A 129 27.34 19.41 -1.04
N PRO A 130 27.17 20.07 -2.20
CA PRO A 130 25.83 20.24 -2.78
C PRO A 130 25.10 18.92 -3.03
N TYR A 131 25.81 17.90 -3.51
CA TYR A 131 25.21 16.57 -3.74
C TYR A 131 24.74 15.91 -2.46
N LEU A 132 25.49 16.03 -1.35
CA LEU A 132 25.07 15.51 -0.06
C LEU A 132 23.79 16.20 0.43
N THR A 133 23.68 17.53 0.23
CA THR A 133 22.48 18.28 0.57
C THR A 133 21.28 17.82 -0.27
N GLU A 134 21.46 17.66 -1.59
CA GLU A 134 20.42 17.18 -2.50
C GLU A 134 19.93 15.78 -2.10
N ILE A 135 20.83 14.87 -1.74
CA ILE A 135 20.49 13.52 -1.29
C ILE A 135 19.72 13.58 0.05
N ALA A 136 20.12 14.44 0.98
CA ALA A 136 19.40 14.64 2.24
C ALA A 136 17.97 15.14 2.00
N ASP A 137 17.78 16.09 1.10
CA ASP A 137 16.47 16.59 0.71
C ASP A 137 15.60 15.50 0.07
N LEU A 138 16.21 14.64 -0.76
CA LEU A 138 15.50 13.48 -1.32
C LEU A 138 15.02 12.51 -0.25
N PHE A 139 15.82 12.22 0.78
CA PHE A 139 15.39 11.37 1.89
C PHE A 139 14.26 11.98 2.71
N ILE A 140 14.26 13.30 2.91
CA ILE A 140 13.14 14.01 3.55
C ILE A 140 11.85 13.80 2.73
N GLN A 141 11.92 13.97 1.41
CA GLN A 141 10.76 13.77 0.53
C GLN A 141 10.27 12.32 0.53
N ILE A 142 11.18 11.34 0.55
CA ILE A 142 10.85 9.91 0.65
C ILE A 142 10.13 9.64 1.97
N ASN A 143 10.62 10.16 3.09
CA ASN A 143 9.99 10.05 4.41
C ASN A 143 8.54 10.58 4.40
N GLU A 144 8.32 11.75 3.81
CA GLU A 144 6.99 12.32 3.70
C GLU A 144 6.04 11.46 2.84
N LYS A 145 6.54 10.95 1.71
CA LYS A 145 5.75 10.04 0.86
C LYS A 145 5.39 8.76 1.60
N ILE A 146 6.31 8.13 2.30
CA ILE A 146 6.06 6.93 3.10
C ILE A 146 4.99 7.20 4.17
N LYS A 147 5.10 8.31 4.92
CA LYS A 147 4.10 8.70 5.93
C LYS A 147 2.71 8.90 5.33
N ASN A 148 2.62 9.53 4.16
CA ASN A 148 1.35 9.77 3.49
C ASN A 148 0.74 8.45 2.99
N THR A 149 1.52 7.59 2.35
CA THR A 149 1.07 6.27 1.90
C THR A 149 0.62 5.39 3.07
N SER A 150 1.31 5.45 4.22
CA SER A 150 0.90 4.74 5.44
C SER A 150 -0.47 5.20 5.96
N LYS A 151 -0.81 6.51 5.83
CA LYS A 151 -2.15 7.02 6.16
C LYS A 151 -3.23 6.48 5.21
N GLU A 152 -2.90 6.38 3.91
CA GLU A 152 -3.82 5.81 2.91
C GLU A 152 -4.11 4.34 3.20
N PHE A 153 -3.12 3.55 3.61
CA PHE A 153 -3.34 2.16 4.04
C PHE A 153 -4.25 2.04 5.26
N LYS A 154 -4.07 2.89 6.27
CA LYS A 154 -5.00 2.92 7.42
C LYS A 154 -6.43 3.23 7.00
N SER A 155 -6.60 4.10 6.01
CA SER A 155 -7.93 4.40 5.44
C SER A 155 -8.49 3.22 4.66
N ALA A 156 -7.66 2.51 3.90
CA ALA A 156 -8.03 1.29 3.19
C ALA A 156 -8.44 0.16 4.15
N ASP A 157 -7.73 -0.02 5.27
CA ASP A 157 -8.09 -0.99 6.29
C ASP A 157 -9.46 -0.69 6.92
N LYS A 158 -9.75 0.59 7.18
CA LYS A 158 -11.07 1.01 7.67
C LYS A 158 -12.18 0.69 6.65
N LEU A 159 -11.94 1.02 5.38
CA LEU A 159 -12.89 0.72 4.31
C LEU A 159 -13.12 -0.79 4.16
N ASN A 160 -12.08 -1.60 4.26
CA ASN A 160 -12.18 -3.05 4.23
C ASN A 160 -13.02 -3.60 5.41
N ALA A 161 -12.91 -3.00 6.59
CA ALA A 161 -13.73 -3.36 7.75
C ALA A 161 -15.21 -3.03 7.51
N GLU A 162 -15.52 -1.87 6.90
CA GLU A 162 -16.88 -1.47 6.52
C GLU A 162 -17.47 -2.41 5.45
N VAL A 163 -16.70 -2.79 4.43
CA VAL A 163 -17.11 -3.76 3.40
C VAL A 163 -17.42 -5.10 4.05
N ARG A 164 -16.59 -5.57 4.98
CA ARG A 164 -16.83 -6.82 5.71
C ARG A 164 -18.14 -6.80 6.50
N SER A 165 -18.39 -5.72 7.25
CA SER A 165 -19.65 -5.54 7.98
C SER A 165 -20.86 -5.55 7.05
N SER A 166 -20.74 -4.93 5.87
CA SER A 166 -21.80 -4.94 4.86
C SER A 166 -22.08 -6.35 4.32
N ILE A 167 -21.03 -7.16 4.11
CA ILE A 167 -21.16 -8.56 3.67
C ILE A 167 -21.85 -9.39 4.74
N GLU A 168 -21.51 -9.21 6.02
CA GLU A 168 -22.14 -9.90 7.14
C GLU A 168 -23.64 -9.59 7.18
N SER A 169 -24.02 -8.32 7.04
CA SER A 169 -25.43 -7.90 6.95
C SER A 169 -26.16 -8.46 5.73
N ILE A 170 -25.52 -8.52 4.58
CA ILE A 170 -26.08 -9.15 3.36
C ILE A 170 -26.29 -10.64 3.60
N SER A 171 -25.39 -11.34 4.26
CA SER A 171 -25.51 -12.77 4.58
C SER A 171 -26.69 -13.05 5.51
N GLU A 172 -26.95 -12.18 6.49
CA GLU A 172 -28.14 -12.27 7.34
C GLU A 172 -29.45 -12.11 6.54
N ILE A 173 -29.51 -11.10 5.66
CA ILE A 173 -30.67 -10.86 4.78
C ILE A 173 -30.91 -12.05 3.84
N ILE A 174 -29.84 -12.65 3.30
CA ILE A 174 -29.88 -13.84 2.46
C ILE A 174 -30.51 -15.02 3.24
N SER A 175 -30.08 -15.24 4.48
CA SER A 175 -30.59 -16.30 5.35
C SER A 175 -32.09 -16.11 5.62
N GLU A 176 -32.48 -14.89 5.99
CA GLU A 176 -33.89 -14.56 6.23
C GLU A 176 -34.76 -14.74 4.98
N LEU A 177 -34.27 -14.31 3.82
CA LEU A 177 -34.97 -14.45 2.55
C LEU A 177 -35.18 -15.93 2.18
N ASN A 178 -34.20 -16.77 2.44
CA ASN A 178 -34.27 -18.22 2.23
C ASN A 178 -35.36 -18.86 3.11
N GLU A 179 -35.42 -18.51 4.39
CA GLU A 179 -36.44 -19.00 5.30
C GLU A 179 -37.84 -18.56 4.91
N ARG A 180 -37.99 -17.26 4.57
CA ARG A 180 -39.28 -16.71 4.10
C ARG A 180 -39.76 -17.37 2.81
N THR A 181 -38.86 -17.63 1.87
CA THR A 181 -39.17 -18.30 0.62
C THR A 181 -39.64 -19.73 0.85
N LYS A 182 -38.97 -20.49 1.73
CA LYS A 182 -39.41 -21.86 2.11
C LYS A 182 -40.80 -21.85 2.78
N ALA A 183 -41.02 -20.93 3.71
CA ALA A 183 -42.28 -20.77 4.38
C ALA A 183 -43.42 -20.42 3.40
N PHE A 184 -43.12 -19.53 2.44
CA PHE A 184 -44.10 -19.14 1.39
C PHE A 184 -44.48 -20.32 0.49
N VAL A 185 -43.53 -21.15 0.03
CA VAL A 185 -43.79 -22.37 -0.73
C VAL A 185 -44.66 -23.35 0.05
N SER A 186 -44.32 -23.62 1.30
CA SER A 186 -45.07 -24.52 2.18
C SER A 186 -46.51 -24.05 2.40
N HIS A 187 -46.69 -22.75 2.65
CA HIS A 187 -48.04 -22.18 2.84
C HIS A 187 -48.89 -22.28 1.55
N THR A 188 -48.29 -22.04 0.40
CA THR A 188 -48.94 -22.17 -0.91
C THR A 188 -49.38 -23.61 -1.18
N GLN A 189 -48.53 -24.60 -0.84
CA GLN A 189 -48.88 -26.03 -0.95
C GLN A 189 -50.04 -26.41 -0.03
N SER A 190 -50.06 -25.86 1.21
CA SER A 190 -51.14 -26.10 2.16
C SER A 190 -52.49 -25.55 1.64
N ILE A 191 -52.48 -24.34 1.09
CA ILE A 191 -53.69 -23.73 0.47
C ILE A 191 -54.24 -24.59 -0.69
N LEU A 192 -53.32 -25.12 -1.51
CA LEU A 192 -53.75 -26.02 -2.62
C LEU A 192 -54.39 -27.31 -2.09
N ALA A 193 -53.74 -27.94 -1.10
CA ALA A 193 -54.26 -29.18 -0.51
C ALA A 193 -55.62 -28.98 0.21
N GLU A 194 -55.87 -27.79 0.77
CA GLU A 194 -57.20 -27.45 1.32
C GLU A 194 -58.23 -27.19 0.25
N ALA A 195 -57.83 -26.52 -0.86
CA ALA A 195 -58.74 -26.27 -2.01
C ALA A 195 -59.18 -27.57 -2.70
N GLU A 196 -58.33 -28.60 -2.75
CA GLU A 196 -58.65 -29.93 -3.28
C GLU A 196 -59.60 -30.73 -2.37
N LYS A 197 -59.57 -30.47 -1.04
CA LYS A 197 -60.41 -31.19 -0.06
C LYS A 197 -61.84 -30.64 0.09
N GLN A 198 -62.13 -29.44 -0.44
CA GLN A 198 -63.48 -28.89 -0.31
C GLN A 198 -64.42 -29.58 -1.30
N PRO A 199 -65.37 -30.40 -0.82
CA PRO A 199 -66.40 -31.04 -1.72
C PRO A 199 -67.29 -29.96 -2.28
N VAL A 200 -67.47 -30.01 -3.58
CA VAL A 200 -68.41 -29.15 -4.31
C VAL A 200 -69.77 -29.42 -3.80
N LYS A 201 -70.36 -28.53 -3.00
CA LYS A 201 -71.82 -28.59 -2.75
C LYS A 201 -72.52 -28.18 -4.02
N TYR A 202 -73.11 -29.15 -4.70
CA TYR A 202 -74.08 -28.91 -5.74
C TYR A 202 -75.39 -28.43 -5.09
N ASN A 203 -75.76 -27.17 -5.34
CA ASN A 203 -77.17 -26.73 -5.23
C ASN A 203 -77.77 -26.72 -6.57
#